data_0f080e239042167f1a0aa73e44f747f5
#
_entry.id   0f080e239042167f1a0aa73e44f747f5
#
_cell.length_a   1.000
_cell.length_b   1.000
_cell.length_c   1.000
_cell.angle_alpha   90.00
_cell.angle_beta   90.00
_cell.angle_gamma   90.00
#
_symmetry.space_group_name_H-M   'P 1'
#
loop_
_entity.id
_entity.type
_entity.pdbx_description
1 polymer ?
#
loop_
_entity_poly.entity_id
_entity_poly.type
_entity_poly.pdbx_seq_one_letter_code
_entity_poly.pdbx_strand_id
1 'polypeptide(L)'
;VFGGPGRSRAFITTAHRGQNIPFDPQLTTPGIGRADVWVFDANNLGTTLTGTPLTIVTLFTDTPRALAVTPDGSKVYAAGFHSGNRTTSIHQILVPDGGEAAGGTPGPDTNHQGIPHPETGLILKFNGTHWVDELGRDWDSKVRLSLPDKDVFVIDANENPPVQLPGGAGFYTGVGTILYNMVVNPVSGKVYVSNTEAGNEKRFEGPGTVAGHSV
;
A
#
# COMPACT_ATOMS: atom_id res chain seq x y z
N VAL A 1 0.99 3.54 19.21
CA VAL A 1 -0.19 4.10 19.92
C VAL A 1 -0.68 3.15 20.99
N PHE A 2 -1.47 3.65 21.94
CA PHE A 2 -2.06 2.86 23.01
C PHE A 2 -3.58 2.78 22.85
N GLY A 3 -4.11 1.56 22.89
CA GLY A 3 -5.53 1.26 22.74
C GLY A 3 -5.98 0.11 23.65
N GLY A 4 -7.19 -0.41 23.41
CA GLY A 4 -7.81 -1.46 24.19
C GLY A 4 -8.35 -1.00 25.53
N PRO A 5 -8.84 -1.95 26.36
CA PRO A 5 -9.40 -1.63 27.66
C PRO A 5 -8.38 -0.89 28.54
N GLY A 6 -8.75 0.30 29.01
CA GLY A 6 -7.87 1.14 29.82
C GLY A 6 -6.55 1.55 29.11
N ARG A 7 -6.50 1.48 27.78
CA ARG A 7 -5.28 1.73 26.98
C ARG A 7 -4.09 0.86 27.39
N SER A 8 -4.36 -0.35 27.82
CA SER A 8 -3.35 -1.30 28.30
C SER A 8 -2.59 -2.03 27.21
N ARG A 9 -2.85 -1.72 25.94
CA ARG A 9 -2.22 -2.37 24.78
C ARG A 9 -1.42 -1.38 23.95
N ALA A 10 -0.15 -1.68 23.69
CA ALA A 10 0.73 -0.90 22.83
C ALA A 10 0.73 -1.51 21.43
N PHE A 11 0.35 -0.70 20.41
CA PHE A 11 0.35 -1.08 19.00
C PHE A 11 1.55 -0.43 18.31
N ILE A 12 2.36 -1.23 17.63
CA ILE A 12 3.62 -0.84 17.00
C ILE A 12 3.63 -1.38 15.57
N THR A 13 3.86 -0.52 14.59
CA THR A 13 4.04 -0.93 13.19
C THR A 13 5.42 -1.51 12.96
N THR A 14 5.47 -2.61 12.22
CA THR A 14 6.72 -3.23 11.80
C THR A 14 6.61 -3.67 10.34
N ALA A 15 7.73 -3.73 9.63
CA ALA A 15 7.77 -4.38 8.34
C ALA A 15 7.52 -5.89 8.49
N HIS A 16 6.76 -6.46 7.57
CA HIS A 16 6.54 -7.90 7.55
C HIS A 16 7.87 -8.63 7.29
N ARG A 17 8.08 -9.74 7.99
CA ARG A 17 9.28 -10.58 7.80
C ARG A 17 9.33 -11.08 6.36
N GLY A 18 10.48 -10.97 5.72
CA GLY A 18 10.66 -11.34 4.33
C GLY A 18 10.18 -10.30 3.31
N GLN A 19 9.64 -9.18 3.73
CA GLN A 19 9.17 -8.11 2.84
C GLN A 19 10.25 -7.63 1.85
N ASN A 20 11.50 -7.64 2.27
CA ASN A 20 12.63 -7.23 1.45
C ASN A 20 13.30 -8.40 0.70
N ILE A 21 12.75 -9.60 0.79
CA ILE A 21 13.26 -10.78 0.08
C ILE A 21 12.48 -10.92 -1.23
N PRO A 22 13.11 -10.67 -2.39
CA PRO A 22 12.46 -10.90 -3.68
C PRO A 22 12.05 -12.38 -3.80
N PHE A 23 10.89 -12.61 -4.41
CA PHE A 23 10.35 -13.95 -4.67
C PHE A 23 9.93 -14.77 -3.44
N ASP A 24 9.92 -14.20 -2.24
CA ASP A 24 9.34 -14.86 -1.09
C ASP A 24 7.86 -15.19 -1.37
N PRO A 25 7.43 -16.47 -1.22
CA PRO A 25 6.04 -16.87 -1.48
C PRO A 25 5.01 -16.07 -0.70
N GLN A 26 5.34 -15.64 0.52
CA GLN A 26 4.46 -14.82 1.34
C GLN A 26 4.19 -13.43 0.72
N LEU A 27 5.13 -12.92 -0.06
CA LEU A 27 4.97 -11.63 -0.74
C LEU A 27 4.16 -11.72 -2.02
N THR A 28 3.96 -12.92 -2.54
CA THR A 28 3.27 -13.15 -3.82
C THR A 28 1.95 -13.90 -3.69
N THR A 29 1.63 -14.39 -2.51
CA THR A 29 0.40 -15.17 -2.27
C THR A 29 -0.76 -14.23 -1.95
N PRO A 30 -1.84 -14.23 -2.76
CA PRO A 30 -3.01 -13.42 -2.49
C PRO A 30 -3.61 -13.73 -1.12
N GLY A 31 -4.07 -12.70 -0.40
CA GLY A 31 -4.70 -12.85 0.91
C GLY A 31 -3.75 -13.01 2.09
N ILE A 32 -2.45 -13.22 1.85
CA ILE A 32 -1.44 -13.22 2.92
C ILE A 32 -0.95 -11.79 3.13
N GLY A 33 -1.03 -11.35 4.38
CA GLY A 33 -0.62 -10.00 4.78
C GLY A 33 0.89 -9.78 4.63
N ARG A 34 1.26 -8.54 4.32
CA ARG A 34 2.65 -8.10 4.12
C ARG A 34 3.12 -7.07 5.14
N ALA A 35 2.22 -6.65 6.00
CA ALA A 35 2.45 -5.60 6.97
C ALA A 35 1.97 -6.04 8.35
N ASP A 36 2.77 -5.82 9.37
CA ASP A 36 2.46 -6.26 10.73
C ASP A 36 2.24 -5.09 11.66
N VAL A 37 1.23 -5.22 12.53
CA VAL A 37 1.08 -4.41 13.73
C VAL A 37 1.26 -5.33 14.94
N TRP A 38 2.34 -5.12 15.64
CA TRP A 38 2.64 -5.88 16.85
C TRP A 38 1.93 -5.26 18.04
N VAL A 39 1.30 -6.09 18.85
CA VAL A 39 0.54 -5.67 20.02
C VAL A 39 1.16 -6.23 21.27
N PHE A 40 1.53 -5.37 22.20
CA PHE A 40 2.13 -5.71 23.49
C PHE A 40 1.21 -5.31 24.64
N ASP A 41 1.36 -5.98 25.78
CA ASP A 41 0.84 -5.48 27.05
C ASP A 41 1.65 -4.23 27.47
N ALA A 42 0.99 -3.09 27.50
CA ALA A 42 1.64 -1.83 27.86
C ALA A 42 2.12 -1.76 29.32
N ASN A 43 1.54 -2.61 30.20
CA ASN A 43 1.93 -2.69 31.60
C ASN A 43 3.04 -3.71 31.84
N ASN A 44 3.30 -4.58 30.83
CA ASN A 44 4.34 -5.61 30.92
C ASN A 44 5.00 -5.83 29.55
N LEU A 45 5.87 -4.91 29.16
CA LEU A 45 6.62 -4.98 27.89
C LEU A 45 7.72 -6.06 27.91
N GLY A 46 7.96 -6.70 29.05
CA GLY A 46 9.04 -7.66 29.23
C GLY A 46 10.39 -7.00 29.49
N THR A 47 11.40 -7.84 29.67
CA THR A 47 12.78 -7.42 30.02
C THR A 47 13.78 -7.68 28.86
N THR A 48 13.32 -8.26 27.77
CA THR A 48 14.15 -8.55 26.59
C THR A 48 13.94 -7.48 25.53
N LEU A 49 14.96 -7.25 24.69
CA LEU A 49 14.89 -6.26 23.61
C LEU A 49 13.76 -6.54 22.59
N THR A 50 13.40 -7.81 22.41
CA THR A 50 12.34 -8.20 21.47
C THR A 50 10.95 -8.19 22.10
N GLY A 51 10.87 -8.30 23.44
CA GLY A 51 9.59 -8.49 24.14
C GLY A 51 8.84 -9.75 23.68
N THR A 52 7.65 -9.94 24.21
CA THR A 52 6.72 -10.98 23.74
C THR A 52 5.40 -10.30 23.39
N PRO A 53 5.01 -10.24 22.11
CA PRO A 53 3.74 -9.63 21.72
C PRO A 53 2.57 -10.49 22.20
N LEU A 54 1.47 -9.85 22.59
CA LEU A 54 0.17 -10.50 22.82
C LEU A 54 -0.34 -11.13 21.54
N THR A 55 -0.19 -10.42 20.43
CA THR A 55 -0.52 -10.87 19.08
C THR A 55 0.20 -10.04 18.02
N ILE A 56 0.24 -10.55 16.82
CA ILE A 56 0.68 -9.85 15.61
C ILE A 56 -0.51 -9.79 14.66
N VAL A 57 -1.00 -8.58 14.40
CA VAL A 57 -2.06 -8.35 13.42
C VAL A 57 -1.41 -8.12 12.07
N THR A 58 -1.56 -9.08 11.17
CA THR A 58 -0.97 -9.01 9.83
C THR A 58 -2.01 -8.44 8.85
N LEU A 59 -1.65 -7.35 8.17
CA LEU A 59 -2.52 -6.60 7.27
C LEU A 59 -2.14 -6.87 5.81
N PHE A 60 -3.13 -6.97 4.94
CA PHE A 60 -2.91 -7.19 3.50
C PHE A 60 -2.60 -5.87 2.80
N THR A 61 -1.47 -5.27 3.13
CA THR A 61 -0.93 -4.04 2.54
C THR A 61 0.59 -4.04 2.62
N ASP A 62 1.22 -3.00 2.13
CA ASP A 62 2.67 -2.82 2.18
C ASP A 62 3.06 -1.74 3.19
N THR A 63 4.05 -2.04 4.01
CA THR A 63 4.70 -1.11 4.95
C THR A 63 3.69 -0.27 5.77
N PRO A 64 3.14 -0.81 6.87
CA PRO A 64 2.29 -0.02 7.77
C PRO A 64 3.15 1.06 8.41
N ARG A 65 2.75 2.31 8.28
CA ARG A 65 3.57 3.43 8.75
C ARG A 65 2.91 4.23 9.86
N ALA A 66 1.67 4.62 9.66
CA ALA A 66 0.96 5.46 10.61
C ALA A 66 -0.07 4.67 11.41
N LEU A 67 -0.17 4.98 12.69
CA LEU A 67 -1.20 4.48 13.59
C LEU A 67 -1.94 5.65 14.23
N ALA A 68 -3.27 5.55 14.30
CA ALA A 68 -4.11 6.44 15.09
C ALA A 68 -5.09 5.62 15.92
N VAL A 69 -5.56 6.17 17.03
CA VAL A 69 -6.46 5.48 17.96
C VAL A 69 -7.67 6.36 18.26
N THR A 70 -8.84 5.74 18.39
CA THR A 70 -10.07 6.43 18.80
C THR A 70 -9.93 7.01 20.21
N PRO A 71 -10.70 8.09 20.53
CA PRO A 71 -10.63 8.70 21.85
C PRO A 71 -10.93 7.74 23.00
N ASP A 72 -11.82 6.78 22.77
CA ASP A 72 -12.18 5.73 23.74
C ASP A 72 -11.17 4.56 23.78
N GLY A 73 -10.22 4.53 22.86
CA GLY A 73 -9.23 3.44 22.74
C GLY A 73 -9.74 2.17 22.07
N SER A 74 -11.00 2.11 21.64
CA SER A 74 -11.62 0.88 21.15
C SER A 74 -11.11 0.44 19.78
N LYS A 75 -10.69 1.38 18.92
CA LYS A 75 -10.20 1.09 17.57
C LYS A 75 -8.84 1.70 17.33
N VAL A 76 -8.00 0.94 16.64
CA VAL A 76 -6.72 1.41 16.11
C VAL A 76 -6.78 1.38 14.59
N TYR A 77 -6.44 2.50 13.97
CA TYR A 77 -6.30 2.64 12.53
C TYR A 77 -4.84 2.46 12.14
N ALA A 78 -4.58 1.70 11.09
CA ALA A 78 -3.24 1.49 10.54
C ALA A 78 -3.23 1.83 9.05
N ALA A 79 -2.42 2.80 8.65
CA ALA A 79 -2.27 3.17 7.24
C ALA A 79 -1.11 2.43 6.59
N GLY A 80 -1.35 1.84 5.43
CA GLY A 80 -0.32 1.36 4.54
C GLY A 80 0.41 2.53 3.89
N PHE A 81 1.75 2.55 3.95
CA PHE A 81 2.52 3.61 3.30
C PHE A 81 2.35 3.57 1.77
N HIS A 82 2.47 2.38 1.20
CA HIS A 82 2.19 2.14 -0.21
C HIS A 82 0.81 1.48 -0.33
N SER A 83 -0.25 2.28 -0.34
CA SER A 83 -1.61 1.76 -0.48
C SER A 83 -1.95 1.40 -1.92
N GLY A 84 -1.20 1.97 -2.87
CA GLY A 84 -1.31 1.64 -4.29
C GLY A 84 -2.43 2.34 -5.05
N ASN A 85 -3.46 2.85 -4.39
CA ASN A 85 -4.61 3.49 -5.05
C ASN A 85 -5.04 2.77 -6.34
N ARG A 86 -5.28 1.45 -6.25
CA ARG A 86 -5.51 0.57 -7.41
C ARG A 86 -4.40 0.62 -8.45
N THR A 87 -3.20 0.93 -8.01
CA THR A 87 -2.03 1.07 -8.88
C THR A 87 -0.99 0.03 -8.48
N THR A 88 -0.35 -0.57 -9.45
CA THR A 88 0.79 -1.46 -9.24
C THR A 88 1.83 -1.21 -10.34
N SER A 89 3.00 -1.78 -10.15
CA SER A 89 4.04 -1.76 -11.18
C SER A 89 4.48 -3.18 -11.50
N ILE A 90 4.85 -3.42 -12.73
CA ILE A 90 5.50 -4.65 -13.15
C ILE A 90 6.95 -4.37 -13.52
N HIS A 91 7.79 -5.35 -13.25
CA HIS A 91 9.22 -5.23 -13.52
C HIS A 91 9.48 -5.24 -15.02
N GLN A 92 10.47 -4.47 -15.48
CA GLN A 92 10.84 -4.36 -16.90
C GLN A 92 11.05 -5.69 -17.62
N ILE A 93 11.57 -6.71 -16.93
CA ILE A 93 11.79 -8.05 -17.52
C ILE A 93 10.49 -8.73 -18.01
N LEU A 94 9.33 -8.25 -17.55
CA LEU A 94 8.02 -8.75 -17.93
C LEU A 94 7.38 -7.94 -19.07
N VAL A 95 8.03 -6.83 -19.45
CA VAL A 95 7.58 -5.93 -20.51
C VAL A 95 8.38 -6.26 -21.77
N PRO A 96 7.75 -6.57 -22.91
CA PRO A 96 8.47 -6.83 -24.14
C PRO A 96 9.34 -5.65 -24.57
N ASP A 97 10.54 -5.94 -25.05
CA ASP A 97 11.42 -4.94 -25.64
C ASP A 97 10.89 -4.47 -27.02
N GLY A 98 11.30 -3.29 -27.44
CA GLY A 98 10.98 -2.77 -28.77
C GLY A 98 9.77 -1.85 -28.82
N GLY A 99 9.37 -1.31 -27.70
CA GLY A 99 8.35 -0.26 -27.58
C GLY A 99 6.93 -0.73 -27.83
N GLU A 100 6.04 0.22 -28.10
CA GLU A 100 4.60 -0.02 -28.21
C GLU A 100 4.25 -1.02 -29.31
N ALA A 101 4.90 -0.94 -30.47
CA ALA A 101 4.63 -1.82 -31.61
C ALA A 101 4.95 -3.29 -31.32
N ALA A 102 5.88 -3.55 -30.39
CA ALA A 102 6.22 -4.89 -29.94
C ALA A 102 5.40 -5.37 -28.75
N GLY A 103 4.42 -4.59 -28.31
CA GLY A 103 3.64 -4.84 -27.09
C GLY A 103 4.36 -4.42 -25.83
N GLY A 104 5.45 -3.67 -25.93
CA GLY A 104 6.27 -3.15 -24.85
C GLY A 104 5.72 -1.86 -24.27
N THR A 105 6.63 -0.99 -23.80
CA THR A 105 6.26 0.28 -23.18
C THR A 105 5.44 1.17 -24.16
N PRO A 106 4.38 1.83 -23.68
CA PRO A 106 3.66 2.81 -24.52
C PRO A 106 4.59 3.94 -24.97
N GLY A 107 4.33 4.46 -26.17
CA GLY A 107 5.11 5.56 -26.73
C GLY A 107 5.12 6.85 -25.88
N PRO A 108 5.99 7.81 -26.19
CA PRO A 108 6.93 7.79 -27.31
C PRO A 108 8.15 6.89 -27.07
N ASP A 109 8.57 6.17 -28.11
CA ASP A 109 9.70 5.22 -28.02
C ASP A 109 11.06 5.94 -28.07
N THR A 110 11.10 7.17 -28.58
CA THR A 110 12.31 7.98 -28.68
C THR A 110 12.04 9.42 -28.24
N ASN A 111 13.11 10.10 -27.81
CA ASN A 111 13.03 11.53 -27.60
C ASN A 111 13.10 12.31 -28.94
N HIS A 112 13.07 13.65 -28.90
CA HIS A 112 13.14 14.52 -30.09
C HIS A 112 14.44 14.38 -30.91
N GLN A 113 15.47 13.76 -30.34
CA GLN A 113 16.75 13.48 -31.02
C GLN A 113 16.78 12.08 -31.63
N GLY A 114 15.70 11.31 -31.51
CA GLY A 114 15.64 9.92 -31.97
C GLY A 114 16.35 8.93 -31.04
N ILE A 115 16.71 9.34 -29.82
CA ILE A 115 17.35 8.46 -28.85
C ILE A 115 16.25 7.64 -28.15
N PRO A 116 16.34 6.28 -28.19
CA PRO A 116 15.39 5.44 -27.51
C PRO A 116 15.39 5.68 -25.99
N HIS A 117 14.23 5.57 -25.36
CA HIS A 117 14.16 5.56 -23.92
C HIS A 117 14.78 4.27 -23.36
N PRO A 118 15.28 4.27 -22.11
CA PRO A 118 15.74 3.04 -21.47
C PRO A 118 14.56 2.09 -21.23
N GLU A 119 14.86 0.79 -21.19
CA GLU A 119 13.89 -0.22 -20.77
C GLU A 119 13.40 0.08 -19.37
N THR A 120 12.08 0.08 -19.20
CA THR A 120 11.43 0.39 -17.92
C THR A 120 10.29 -0.57 -17.64
N GLY A 121 9.93 -0.73 -16.36
CA GLY A 121 8.68 -1.35 -15.99
C GLY A 121 7.47 -0.50 -16.38
N LEU A 122 6.29 -1.07 -16.23
CA LEU A 122 5.03 -0.37 -16.45
C LEU A 122 4.33 -0.09 -15.13
N ILE A 123 3.67 1.05 -15.06
CA ILE A 123 2.67 1.36 -14.05
C ILE A 123 1.32 0.91 -14.59
N LEU A 124 0.63 0.08 -13.82
CA LEU A 124 -0.67 -0.46 -14.17
C LEU A 124 -1.72 0.08 -13.22
N LYS A 125 -2.93 0.27 -13.71
CA LYS A 125 -4.08 0.69 -12.94
C LYS A 125 -5.18 -0.36 -13.00
N PHE A 126 -5.81 -0.65 -11.87
CA PHE A 126 -6.97 -1.53 -11.81
C PHE A 126 -8.21 -0.76 -12.24
N ASN A 127 -8.81 -1.13 -13.37
CA ASN A 127 -9.99 -0.47 -13.93
C ASN A 127 -11.33 -0.94 -13.33
N GLY A 128 -11.26 -1.83 -12.34
CA GLY A 128 -12.41 -2.47 -11.70
C GLY A 128 -12.55 -3.95 -12.08
N THR A 129 -11.90 -4.39 -13.15
CA THR A 129 -11.93 -5.77 -13.64
C THR A 129 -10.54 -6.30 -13.91
N HIS A 130 -9.70 -5.50 -14.57
CA HIS A 130 -8.38 -5.87 -15.05
C HIS A 130 -7.32 -4.84 -14.64
N TRP A 131 -6.08 -5.30 -14.52
CA TRP A 131 -4.92 -4.44 -14.44
C TRP A 131 -4.50 -4.02 -15.85
N VAL A 132 -4.64 -2.74 -16.13
CA VAL A 132 -4.40 -2.18 -17.47
C VAL A 132 -3.32 -1.11 -17.45
N ASP A 133 -2.62 -0.98 -18.58
CA ASP A 133 -1.72 0.14 -18.83
C ASP A 133 -2.49 1.37 -19.38
N GLU A 134 -1.76 2.43 -19.72
CA GLU A 134 -2.34 3.66 -20.28
C GLU A 134 -3.03 3.48 -21.64
N LEU A 135 -2.72 2.38 -22.35
CA LEU A 135 -3.36 2.01 -23.61
C LEU A 135 -4.58 1.09 -23.40
N GLY A 136 -4.88 0.72 -22.16
CA GLY A 136 -5.95 -0.19 -21.80
C GLY A 136 -5.64 -1.67 -22.07
N ARG A 137 -4.39 -2.04 -22.31
CA ARG A 137 -3.98 -3.43 -22.52
C ARG A 137 -3.98 -4.19 -21.21
N ASP A 138 -4.46 -5.44 -21.24
CA ASP A 138 -4.58 -6.31 -20.08
C ASP A 138 -3.21 -6.91 -19.69
N TRP A 139 -2.88 -6.78 -18.41
CA TRP A 139 -1.64 -7.28 -17.79
C TRP A 139 -1.90 -8.20 -16.60
N ASP A 140 -3.11 -8.70 -16.39
CA ASP A 140 -3.45 -9.55 -15.24
C ASP A 140 -2.49 -10.70 -15.04
N SER A 141 -2.07 -11.34 -16.14
CA SER A 141 -1.14 -12.49 -16.11
C SER A 141 0.26 -12.13 -15.59
N LYS A 142 0.60 -10.85 -15.53
CA LYS A 142 1.91 -10.35 -15.07
C LYS A 142 1.84 -9.75 -13.67
N VAL A 143 0.66 -9.46 -13.16
CA VAL A 143 0.46 -8.94 -11.80
C VAL A 143 0.42 -10.10 -10.82
N ARG A 144 1.51 -10.31 -10.09
CA ARG A 144 1.65 -11.42 -9.14
C ARG A 144 0.82 -11.24 -7.88
N LEU A 145 0.66 -9.99 -7.44
CA LEU A 145 -0.06 -9.66 -6.23
C LEU A 145 -0.98 -8.48 -6.51
N SER A 146 -2.27 -8.74 -6.56
CA SER A 146 -3.27 -7.68 -6.65
C SER A 146 -3.50 -7.13 -5.24
N LEU A 147 -2.98 -5.94 -4.98
CA LEU A 147 -3.29 -5.13 -3.80
C LEU A 147 -4.29 -4.06 -4.22
N PRO A 148 -5.59 -4.38 -4.29
CA PRO A 148 -6.57 -3.35 -4.57
C PRO A 148 -6.58 -2.38 -3.40
N ASP A 149 -6.83 -1.16 -3.71
CA ASP A 149 -7.15 0.00 -2.89
C ASP A 149 -7.63 -0.36 -1.46
N LYS A 150 -6.68 -0.65 -0.57
CA LYS A 150 -6.90 -0.85 0.87
C LYS A 150 -5.90 0.01 1.61
N ASP A 151 -6.34 1.15 2.04
CA ASP A 151 -5.46 2.24 2.45
C ASP A 151 -5.27 2.30 3.96
N VAL A 152 -6.38 2.26 4.70
CA VAL A 152 -6.39 2.36 6.15
C VAL A 152 -7.16 1.18 6.72
N PHE A 153 -6.51 0.39 7.54
CA PHE A 153 -7.09 -0.77 8.21
C PHE A 153 -7.63 -0.42 9.58
N VAL A 154 -8.67 -1.13 10.01
CA VAL A 154 -9.31 -0.94 11.30
C VAL A 154 -9.09 -2.18 12.16
N ILE A 155 -8.46 -2.00 13.30
CA ILE A 155 -8.20 -3.05 14.29
C ILE A 155 -9.14 -2.83 15.47
N ASP A 156 -9.88 -3.87 15.87
CA ASP A 156 -10.59 -3.86 17.14
C ASP A 156 -9.57 -4.06 18.26
N ALA A 157 -9.36 -3.00 19.01
CA ALA A 157 -8.39 -2.99 20.09
C ALA A 157 -8.94 -3.62 21.40
N ASN A 158 -10.25 -3.85 21.48
CA ASN A 158 -10.89 -4.45 22.66
C ASN A 158 -10.94 -5.98 22.58
N GLU A 159 -10.92 -6.54 21.36
CA GLU A 159 -10.89 -8.01 21.18
C GLU A 159 -9.66 -8.64 21.84
N ASN A 160 -9.80 -9.88 22.26
CA ASN A 160 -8.70 -10.59 22.92
C ASN A 160 -8.40 -11.93 22.23
N PRO A 161 -7.32 -11.98 21.45
CA PRO A 161 -6.38 -10.92 21.10
C PRO A 161 -6.98 -9.88 20.11
N PRO A 162 -6.42 -8.66 20.01
CA PRO A 162 -6.80 -7.68 19.00
C PRO A 162 -6.73 -8.23 17.59
N VAL A 163 -7.72 -7.90 16.76
CA VAL A 163 -7.83 -8.39 15.39
C VAL A 163 -8.28 -7.28 14.44
N GLN A 164 -7.93 -7.40 13.15
CA GLN A 164 -8.55 -6.57 12.13
C GLN A 164 -10.06 -6.87 12.07
N LEU A 165 -10.87 -5.82 11.94
CA LEU A 165 -12.31 -6.00 11.71
C LEU A 165 -12.56 -6.75 10.40
N PRO A 166 -13.56 -7.65 10.36
CA PRO A 166 -13.84 -8.42 9.16
C PRO A 166 -14.54 -7.62 8.06
N GLY A 167 -14.40 -8.12 6.83
CA GLY A 167 -15.11 -7.58 5.67
C GLY A 167 -14.85 -6.10 5.40
N GLY A 168 -15.83 -5.40 4.87
CA GLY A 168 -15.74 -3.98 4.52
C GLY A 168 -15.59 -3.02 5.69
N ALA A 169 -15.87 -3.47 6.92
CA ALA A 169 -15.61 -2.68 8.13
C ALA A 169 -14.12 -2.65 8.51
N GLY A 170 -13.33 -3.55 7.95
CA GLY A 170 -11.92 -3.73 8.31
C GLY A 170 -10.94 -2.83 7.58
N PHE A 171 -11.38 -2.02 6.61
CA PHE A 171 -10.51 -1.12 5.87
C PHE A 171 -11.28 0.01 5.17
N TYR A 172 -10.57 1.07 4.83
CA TYR A 172 -11.02 2.16 3.97
C TYR A 172 -10.25 2.13 2.66
N THR A 173 -10.89 2.58 1.59
CA THR A 173 -10.36 2.68 0.24
C THR A 173 -10.46 4.12 -0.27
N GLY A 174 -9.73 4.48 -1.33
CA GLY A 174 -9.81 5.79 -1.97
C GLY A 174 -9.26 6.93 -1.11
N VAL A 175 -8.32 6.64 -0.22
CA VAL A 175 -7.71 7.65 0.67
C VAL A 175 -6.52 8.32 0.00
N GLY A 176 -5.71 7.58 -0.72
CA GLY A 176 -4.57 8.12 -1.44
C GLY A 176 -3.53 7.06 -1.79
N THR A 177 -2.53 7.44 -2.58
CA THR A 177 -1.49 6.50 -3.05
C THR A 177 -0.41 6.26 -1.99
N ILE A 178 0.08 7.30 -1.35
CA ILE A 178 1.08 7.22 -0.29
C ILE A 178 0.51 7.92 0.94
N LEU A 179 0.41 7.18 2.04
CA LEU A 179 -0.14 7.67 3.29
C LEU A 179 1.00 7.93 4.30
N TYR A 180 1.07 9.14 4.83
CA TYR A 180 2.18 9.54 5.69
C TYR A 180 1.86 9.47 7.17
N ASN A 181 0.74 10.06 7.58
CA ASN A 181 0.37 10.16 8.98
C ASN A 181 -1.14 10.22 9.15
N MET A 182 -1.61 9.93 10.36
CA MET A 182 -3.04 9.97 10.69
C MET A 182 -3.27 10.58 12.06
N VAL A 183 -4.44 11.19 12.23
CA VAL A 183 -4.94 11.65 13.52
C VAL A 183 -6.45 11.46 13.60
N VAL A 184 -6.94 11.10 14.76
CA VAL A 184 -8.39 11.06 15.06
C VAL A 184 -8.77 12.33 15.81
N ASN A 185 -9.78 13.05 15.30
CA ASN A 185 -10.33 14.19 16.01
C ASN A 185 -11.06 13.69 17.27
N PRO A 186 -10.67 14.17 18.47
CA PRO A 186 -11.20 13.62 19.72
C PRO A 186 -12.68 13.97 19.96
N VAL A 187 -13.21 14.97 19.27
CA VAL A 187 -14.61 15.41 19.44
C VAL A 187 -15.52 14.74 18.40
N SER A 188 -15.12 14.75 17.13
CA SER A 188 -15.96 14.24 16.03
C SER A 188 -15.72 12.78 15.70
N GLY A 189 -14.64 12.17 16.17
CA GLY A 189 -14.22 10.81 15.80
C GLY A 189 -13.73 10.67 14.36
N LYS A 190 -13.67 11.76 13.58
CA LYS A 190 -13.20 11.73 12.20
C LYS A 190 -11.70 11.45 12.15
N VAL A 191 -11.30 10.59 11.21
CA VAL A 191 -9.90 10.29 10.92
C VAL A 191 -9.43 11.22 9.80
N TYR A 192 -8.31 11.88 10.02
CA TYR A 192 -7.63 12.71 9.02
C TYR A 192 -6.34 11.99 8.64
N VAL A 193 -6.08 11.89 7.33
CA VAL A 193 -4.93 11.20 6.77
C VAL A 193 -4.18 12.17 5.87
N SER A 194 -2.90 12.38 6.12
CA SER A 194 -2.04 13.10 5.19
C SER A 194 -1.52 12.14 4.13
N ASN A 195 -1.69 12.49 2.86
CA ASN A 195 -1.38 11.62 1.74
C ASN A 195 -0.92 12.42 0.52
N THR A 196 -0.40 11.68 -0.47
CA THR A 196 -0.32 12.11 -1.86
C THR A 196 -1.20 11.22 -2.71
N GLU A 197 -1.81 11.79 -3.72
CA GLU A 197 -2.60 11.09 -4.73
C GLU A 197 -1.83 11.08 -6.03
N ALA A 198 -1.52 9.89 -6.53
CA ALA A 198 -0.95 9.71 -7.86
C ALA A 198 -2.07 9.26 -8.80
N GLY A 199 -2.40 10.09 -9.78
CA GLY A 199 -3.40 9.74 -10.79
C GLY A 199 -2.99 8.52 -11.59
N ASN A 200 -1.70 8.38 -11.90
CA ASN A 200 -1.09 7.26 -12.65
C ASN A 200 -1.89 6.86 -13.89
N GLU A 201 -2.56 7.84 -14.51
CA GLU A 201 -3.36 7.62 -15.72
C GLU A 201 -2.49 7.62 -16.96
N LYS A 202 -1.30 8.19 -16.85
CA LYS A 202 -0.30 8.26 -17.92
C LYS A 202 1.08 7.99 -17.32
N ARG A 203 1.96 7.40 -18.14
CA ARG A 203 3.33 7.07 -17.73
C ARG A 203 4.14 8.30 -17.31
N PHE A 204 3.88 9.43 -17.95
CA PHE A 204 4.49 10.72 -17.63
C PHE A 204 3.41 11.70 -17.21
N GLU A 205 3.54 12.28 -16.04
CA GLU A 205 2.68 13.39 -15.63
C GLU A 205 2.99 14.62 -16.48
N GLY A 206 1.96 15.08 -17.13
CA GLY A 206 2.02 16.21 -18.01
C GLY A 206 2.56 15.87 -19.41
N PRO A 207 1.67 15.51 -20.34
CA PRO A 207 2.00 15.67 -21.75
C PRO A 207 2.24 17.17 -21.94
N GLY A 208 3.47 17.55 -21.86
CA GLY A 208 3.91 18.92 -22.02
C GLY A 208 4.72 19.05 -23.29
N THR A 209 4.79 20.26 -23.78
CA THR A 209 5.80 20.63 -24.76
C THR A 209 6.87 21.39 -24.02
N VAL A 210 8.05 20.81 -23.88
CA VAL A 210 9.21 21.51 -23.36
C VAL A 210 10.04 21.98 -24.54
N ALA A 211 10.20 23.30 -24.68
CA ALA A 211 10.93 23.92 -25.80
C ALA A 211 10.47 23.45 -27.18
N GLY A 212 9.13 23.24 -27.35
CA GLY A 212 8.55 22.80 -28.61
C GLY A 212 8.59 21.30 -28.87
N HIS A 213 9.09 20.50 -27.92
CA HIS A 213 9.16 19.05 -28.01
C HIS A 213 8.18 18.40 -27.05
N SER A 214 7.41 17.42 -27.53
CA SER A 214 6.55 16.60 -26.69
C SER A 214 7.39 15.78 -25.71
N VAL A 215 7.07 15.81 -24.42
CA VAL A 215 7.67 15.01 -23.36
C VAL A 215 6.68 14.01 -22.85
#